data_f0aa01928cd3f24765f2926173345447
#
_entry.id   f0aa01928cd3f24765f2926173345447
#
_cell.length_a   1.000
_cell.length_b   1.000
_cell.length_c   1.000
_cell.angle_alpha   90.00
_cell.angle_beta   90.00
_cell.angle_gamma   90.00
#
_symmetry.space_group_name_H-M   'P 1'
#
loop_
_entity.id
_entity.type
_entity.pdbx_description
1 polymer ?
#
loop_
_entity_poly.entity_id
_entity_poly.type
_entity_poly.pdbx_seq_one_letter_code
_entity_poly.pdbx_strand_id
1 'polypeptide(L)'
;MSNPKPEILFFDRKLIEERDYWVDRLAEVSDLSTLRFDHQRGGQFDGRNEVIGLDLSGELCARLLKLTNNGPFLLYTSLMSALKICLHRYTGRETIVVGSPARRQGGESDEFVNALAIVDHLDDGLSFKEFLLKQRETLLAAYSRQRYPFRLLRADLKHPEAESGCPLFDIALTLNDIHHRMFESGHNIEMAFDREADRIKGRVEFNGKVFEPETIIRFTGHFINLLEAAVRNPGARIGSIPMLAEIEKHKVLVEWNDSRAEIPRGTCVHELFEAQAGRTPEALAVKFENQTLTYRELNEKANRLAHHLIKSGVGPETIVALSIDRSTDLIVALMAILKSGAAYLPLDPS
;
A
#
# COMPACT_ATOMS: atom_id res chain seq x y z
N MET A 1 29.64 -43.71 13.23
CA MET A 1 28.17 -43.71 13.06
C MET A 1 27.57 -43.48 14.43
N SER A 2 27.26 -42.23 14.79
CA SER A 2 26.62 -41.88 16.06
C SER A 2 25.12 -41.94 15.87
N ASN A 3 24.45 -42.85 16.59
CA ASN A 3 23.00 -42.94 16.66
C ASN A 3 22.42 -41.60 17.13
N PRO A 4 21.44 -41.00 16.43
CA PRO A 4 20.75 -39.82 16.94
C PRO A 4 19.97 -40.26 18.21
N LYS A 5 20.17 -39.53 19.29
CA LYS A 5 19.38 -39.71 20.52
C LYS A 5 17.89 -39.46 20.18
N PRO A 6 16.95 -40.31 20.65
CA PRO A 6 15.54 -40.06 20.42
C PRO A 6 15.16 -38.74 21.10
N GLU A 7 14.65 -37.77 20.33
CA GLU A 7 13.98 -36.59 20.88
C GLU A 7 12.74 -37.08 21.64
N ILE A 8 12.76 -36.88 22.94
CA ILE A 8 11.60 -37.14 23.79
C ILE A 8 10.61 -35.99 23.51
N LEU A 9 9.66 -36.22 22.64
CA LEU A 9 8.53 -35.34 22.43
C LEU A 9 7.62 -35.38 23.65
N PHE A 10 7.77 -34.41 24.56
CA PHE A 10 6.75 -34.15 25.56
C PHE A 10 5.53 -33.56 24.84
N PHE A 11 4.44 -34.34 24.76
CA PHE A 11 3.15 -33.87 24.32
C PHE A 11 2.55 -32.98 25.43
N ASP A 12 2.85 -31.67 25.36
CA ASP A 12 2.18 -30.66 26.18
C ASP A 12 0.86 -30.28 25.48
N ARG A 13 -0.28 -30.68 26.06
CA ARG A 13 -1.63 -30.38 25.56
C ARG A 13 -1.81 -28.87 25.30
N LYS A 14 -1.22 -28.04 26.16
CA LYS A 14 -1.28 -26.58 26.01
C LYS A 14 -0.57 -26.10 24.75
N LEU A 15 0.57 -26.69 24.38
CA LEU A 15 1.25 -26.34 23.14
C LEU A 15 0.45 -26.74 21.88
N ILE A 16 -0.34 -27.83 21.96
CA ILE A 16 -1.24 -28.21 20.86
C ILE A 16 -2.36 -27.18 20.71
N GLU A 17 -2.98 -26.75 21.81
CA GLU A 17 -4.02 -25.72 21.82
C GLU A 17 -3.48 -24.37 21.30
N GLU A 18 -2.24 -24.00 21.63
CA GLU A 18 -1.58 -22.81 21.11
C GLU A 18 -1.28 -22.94 19.62
N ARG A 19 -0.80 -24.12 19.16
CA ARG A 19 -0.58 -24.42 17.74
C ARG A 19 -1.86 -24.24 16.93
N ASP A 20 -2.94 -24.91 17.37
CA ASP A 20 -4.21 -24.91 16.65
C ASP A 20 -4.77 -23.48 16.53
N TYR A 21 -4.67 -22.68 17.58
CA TYR A 21 -5.02 -21.26 17.54
C TYR A 21 -4.25 -20.49 16.45
N TRP A 22 -2.93 -20.70 16.38
CA TRP A 22 -2.11 -19.99 15.39
C TRP A 22 -2.35 -20.47 13.96
N VAL A 23 -2.51 -21.77 13.77
CA VAL A 23 -2.79 -22.36 12.46
C VAL A 23 -4.13 -21.86 11.94
N ASP A 24 -5.20 -21.92 12.75
CA ASP A 24 -6.53 -21.43 12.37
C ASP A 24 -6.50 -19.92 12.04
N ARG A 25 -5.80 -19.14 12.87
CA ARG A 25 -5.74 -17.68 12.70
C ARG A 25 -5.01 -17.23 11.44
N LEU A 26 -4.04 -18.02 10.99
CA LEU A 26 -3.17 -17.70 9.86
C LEU A 26 -3.52 -18.45 8.59
N ALA A 27 -4.45 -19.40 8.63
CA ALA A 27 -4.82 -20.25 7.50
C ALA A 27 -5.28 -19.46 6.26
N GLU A 28 -5.93 -18.33 6.46
CA GLU A 28 -6.48 -17.48 5.38
C GLU A 28 -5.53 -16.35 4.96
N VAL A 29 -4.35 -16.24 5.59
CA VAL A 29 -3.37 -15.20 5.24
C VAL A 29 -2.61 -15.64 4.00
N SER A 30 -2.98 -15.11 2.84
CA SER A 30 -2.35 -15.45 1.55
C SER A 30 -1.16 -14.56 1.19
N ASP A 31 -1.13 -13.33 1.71
CA ASP A 31 -0.20 -12.31 1.27
C ASP A 31 0.40 -11.49 2.41
N LEU A 32 1.64 -11.07 2.24
CA LEU A 32 2.32 -10.21 3.21
C LEU A 32 1.75 -8.80 3.24
N SER A 33 1.56 -8.27 4.45
CA SER A 33 1.26 -6.86 4.67
C SER A 33 2.57 -6.07 4.68
N THR A 34 2.98 -5.59 3.51
CA THR A 34 4.25 -4.88 3.34
C THR A 34 4.10 -3.65 2.44
N LEU A 35 5.11 -2.79 2.42
CA LEU A 35 5.23 -1.70 1.47
C LEU A 35 5.59 -2.25 0.08
N ARG A 36 5.32 -1.47 -0.95
CA ARG A 36 5.85 -1.77 -2.27
C ARG A 36 7.38 -1.67 -2.23
N PHE A 37 8.04 -2.71 -2.69
CA PHE A 37 9.50 -2.74 -2.77
C PHE A 37 10.02 -1.74 -3.81
N ASP A 38 11.06 -0.99 -3.48
CA ASP A 38 11.75 -0.10 -4.41
C ASP A 38 12.66 -0.90 -5.34
N HIS A 39 13.26 -1.99 -4.82
CA HIS A 39 14.12 -2.90 -5.57
C HIS A 39 13.56 -4.31 -5.58
N GLN A 40 13.90 -5.09 -6.61
CA GLN A 40 13.50 -6.51 -6.65
C GLN A 40 14.10 -7.27 -5.47
N ARG A 41 13.28 -8.07 -4.80
CA ARG A 41 13.77 -9.04 -3.82
C ARG A 41 14.70 -10.01 -4.55
N GLY A 42 15.99 -9.81 -4.43
CA GLY A 42 17.00 -10.69 -5.01
C GLY A 42 17.79 -11.40 -3.91
N GLY A 43 17.86 -12.73 -3.98
CA GLY A 43 18.75 -13.50 -3.15
C GLY A 43 18.34 -13.71 -1.68
N GLN A 44 19.31 -14.17 -0.90
CA GLN A 44 19.15 -14.48 0.52
C GLN A 44 18.97 -13.18 1.34
N PHE A 45 18.08 -13.22 2.34
CA PHE A 45 17.95 -12.14 3.32
C PHE A 45 19.26 -12.00 4.12
N ASP A 46 19.89 -10.83 4.06
CA ASP A 46 21.16 -10.52 4.70
C ASP A 46 21.07 -9.53 5.87
N GLY A 47 19.85 -9.31 6.35
CA GLY A 47 19.56 -8.48 7.52
C GLY A 47 19.05 -7.08 7.20
N ARG A 48 18.66 -6.37 8.26
CA ARG A 48 18.33 -4.95 8.24
C ARG A 48 19.61 -4.18 8.52
N ASN A 49 20.09 -3.45 7.55
CA ASN A 49 21.41 -2.81 7.56
C ASN A 49 21.34 -1.28 7.61
N GLU A 50 20.14 -0.69 7.57
CA GLU A 50 19.93 0.74 7.67
C GLU A 50 18.99 1.09 8.82
N VAL A 51 19.16 2.30 9.39
CA VAL A 51 18.41 2.75 10.57
C VAL A 51 18.01 4.21 10.40
N ILE A 52 16.73 4.50 10.67
CA ILE A 52 16.20 5.85 10.73
C ILE A 52 15.62 6.10 12.13
N GLY A 53 15.95 7.26 12.72
CA GLY A 53 15.38 7.70 13.99
C GLY A 53 13.92 8.16 13.80
N LEU A 54 13.10 7.89 14.80
CA LEU A 54 11.68 8.23 14.84
C LEU A 54 11.30 8.65 16.27
N ASP A 55 11.16 9.94 16.54
CA ASP A 55 10.84 10.44 17.87
C ASP A 55 9.39 10.92 17.96
N LEU A 56 8.64 10.37 18.90
CA LEU A 56 7.32 10.87 19.28
C LEU A 56 7.50 11.78 20.50
N SER A 57 7.46 13.09 20.29
CA SER A 57 7.71 14.09 21.31
C SER A 57 6.57 15.13 21.37
N GLY A 58 6.67 16.08 22.30
CA GLY A 58 5.75 17.20 22.41
C GLY A 58 4.31 16.78 22.67
N GLU A 59 3.38 17.44 21.97
CA GLU A 59 1.93 17.26 22.17
C GLU A 59 1.46 15.84 21.83
N LEU A 60 2.01 15.22 20.78
CA LEU A 60 1.67 13.85 20.40
C LEU A 60 1.99 12.87 21.53
N CYS A 61 3.21 12.95 22.07
CA CYS A 61 3.62 12.08 23.19
C CYS A 61 2.72 12.28 24.42
N ALA A 62 2.47 13.54 24.82
CA ALA A 62 1.62 13.86 25.97
C ALA A 62 0.18 13.31 25.79
N ARG A 63 -0.40 13.47 24.62
CA ARG A 63 -1.74 12.95 24.30
C ARG A 63 -1.76 11.42 24.29
N LEU A 64 -0.76 10.79 23.71
CA LEU A 64 -0.64 9.34 23.62
C LEU A 64 -0.48 8.72 25.02
N LEU A 65 0.39 9.27 25.86
CA LEU A 65 0.56 8.83 27.25
C LEU A 65 -0.73 9.03 28.07
N LYS A 66 -1.45 10.12 27.88
CA LYS A 66 -2.76 10.35 28.50
C LYS A 66 -3.81 9.33 28.02
N LEU A 67 -3.92 9.08 26.71
CA LEU A 67 -4.85 8.11 26.14
C LEU A 67 -4.62 6.70 26.69
N THR A 68 -3.36 6.36 26.90
CA THR A 68 -2.93 5.03 27.37
C THR A 68 -2.84 4.93 28.89
N ASN A 69 -3.19 6.01 29.62
CA ASN A 69 -3.03 6.12 31.07
C ASN A 69 -1.61 5.71 31.53
N ASN A 70 -0.60 6.12 30.81
CA ASN A 70 0.81 5.74 30.98
C ASN A 70 1.08 4.23 30.98
N GLY A 71 0.10 3.40 30.57
CA GLY A 71 0.23 1.94 30.53
C GLY A 71 1.00 1.48 29.30
N PRO A 72 2.14 0.77 29.45
CA PRO A 72 2.96 0.38 28.31
C PRO A 72 2.25 -0.59 27.35
N PHE A 73 1.37 -1.45 27.86
CA PHE A 73 0.59 -2.36 27.02
C PHE A 73 -0.42 -1.62 26.13
N LEU A 74 -1.11 -0.60 26.67
CA LEU A 74 -2.03 0.23 25.88
C LEU A 74 -1.26 1.13 24.90
N LEU A 75 -0.08 1.60 25.29
CA LEU A 75 0.82 2.32 24.37
C LEU A 75 1.17 1.44 23.17
N TYR A 76 1.66 0.22 23.43
CA TYR A 76 1.94 -0.72 22.35
C TYR A 76 0.73 -1.03 21.48
N THR A 77 -0.44 -1.24 22.09
CA THR A 77 -1.68 -1.46 21.37
C THR A 77 -2.01 -0.28 20.44
N SER A 78 -1.80 0.96 20.90
CA SER A 78 -2.05 2.18 20.10
C SER A 78 -1.08 2.29 18.92
N LEU A 79 0.20 2.02 19.15
CA LEU A 79 1.23 2.00 18.09
C LEU A 79 0.93 0.91 17.06
N MET A 80 0.60 -0.30 17.50
CA MET A 80 0.23 -1.43 16.64
C MET A 80 -1.03 -1.11 15.82
N SER A 81 -2.05 -0.50 16.43
CA SER A 81 -3.28 -0.11 15.74
C SER A 81 -2.99 0.91 14.65
N ALA A 82 -2.21 1.96 14.95
CA ALA A 82 -1.84 2.97 13.97
C ALA A 82 -1.01 2.39 12.81
N LEU A 83 -0.06 1.49 13.11
CA LEU A 83 0.74 0.81 12.10
C LEU A 83 -0.13 -0.03 11.17
N LYS A 84 -1.06 -0.81 11.72
CA LYS A 84 -1.97 -1.63 10.92
C LYS A 84 -2.90 -0.80 10.04
N ILE A 85 -3.43 0.31 10.55
CA ILE A 85 -4.25 1.23 9.76
C ILE A 85 -3.40 1.85 8.64
N CYS A 86 -2.17 2.24 8.93
CA CYS A 86 -1.24 2.76 7.93
C CYS A 86 -1.00 1.73 6.82
N LEU A 87 -0.72 0.47 7.17
CA LEU A 87 -0.53 -0.62 6.21
C LEU A 87 -1.79 -0.94 5.41
N HIS A 88 -2.97 -0.94 6.04
CA HIS A 88 -4.26 -1.07 5.38
C HIS A 88 -4.43 -0.01 4.28
N ARG A 89 -4.12 1.25 4.61
CA ARG A 89 -4.19 2.37 3.66
C ARG A 89 -3.16 2.29 2.52
N TYR A 90 -1.98 1.73 2.77
CA TYR A 90 -0.95 1.52 1.76
C TYR A 90 -1.25 0.36 0.81
N THR A 91 -1.85 -0.71 1.34
CA THR A 91 -2.03 -1.97 0.61
C THR A 91 -3.44 -2.14 0.06
N GLY A 92 -4.44 -1.43 0.60
CA GLY A 92 -5.87 -1.65 0.31
C GLY A 92 -6.41 -2.96 0.85
N ARG A 93 -5.66 -3.69 1.68
CA ARG A 93 -6.06 -4.99 2.22
C ARG A 93 -6.79 -4.83 3.55
N GLU A 94 -7.83 -5.61 3.74
CA GLU A 94 -8.57 -5.65 5.00
C GLU A 94 -7.85 -6.49 6.06
N THR A 95 -7.18 -7.58 5.68
CA THR A 95 -6.42 -8.42 6.60
C THR A 95 -4.97 -7.97 6.66
N ILE A 96 -4.53 -7.53 7.84
CA ILE A 96 -3.18 -7.02 8.08
C ILE A 96 -2.48 -7.86 9.14
N VAL A 97 -1.25 -8.26 8.80
CA VAL A 97 -0.36 -9.03 9.69
C VAL A 97 0.87 -8.20 10.02
N VAL A 98 1.17 -8.07 11.30
CA VAL A 98 2.38 -7.42 11.80
C VAL A 98 3.08 -8.33 12.81
N GLY A 99 4.40 -8.43 12.71
CA GLY A 99 5.22 -9.17 13.66
C GLY A 99 5.27 -8.49 15.03
N SER A 100 5.25 -9.28 16.10
CA SER A 100 5.45 -8.83 17.47
C SER A 100 6.41 -9.77 18.18
N PRO A 101 7.33 -9.28 19.01
CA PRO A 101 8.06 -10.14 19.93
C PRO A 101 7.11 -10.75 20.98
N ALA A 102 7.57 -11.80 21.64
CA ALA A 102 6.93 -12.30 22.84
C ALA A 102 6.93 -11.23 23.95
N ARG A 103 5.84 -11.18 24.73
CA ARG A 103 5.72 -10.28 25.88
C ARG A 103 6.45 -10.84 27.09
N ARG A 104 7.21 -10.02 27.81
CA ARG A 104 7.84 -10.38 29.08
C ARG A 104 6.78 -10.77 30.13
N GLN A 105 6.97 -11.92 30.75
CA GLN A 105 6.17 -12.37 31.90
C GLN A 105 7.07 -12.34 33.13
N GLY A 106 6.55 -11.89 34.28
CA GLY A 106 7.34 -11.80 35.50
C GLY A 106 7.94 -13.16 35.91
N GLY A 107 9.26 -13.24 36.04
CA GLY A 107 10.01 -14.46 36.41
C GLY A 107 10.56 -15.28 35.24
N GLU A 108 10.33 -14.91 33.99
CA GLU A 108 10.95 -15.54 32.83
C GLU A 108 12.40 -15.04 32.63
N SER A 109 13.28 -15.93 32.21
CA SER A 109 14.64 -15.56 31.80
C SER A 109 14.58 -14.68 30.54
N ASP A 110 15.53 -13.75 30.41
CA ASP A 110 15.68 -12.90 29.18
C ASP A 110 16.01 -13.70 27.90
N GLU A 111 16.12 -15.02 28.01
CA GLU A 111 16.46 -15.94 26.92
C GLU A 111 15.25 -16.39 26.08
N PHE A 112 14.01 -16.07 26.50
CA PHE A 112 12.84 -16.45 25.72
C PHE A 112 12.67 -15.54 24.53
N VAL A 113 13.07 -16.01 23.35
CA VAL A 113 12.97 -15.29 22.08
C VAL A 113 11.98 -16.00 21.17
N ASN A 114 10.89 -15.32 20.82
CA ASN A 114 9.89 -15.82 19.88
C ASN A 114 9.29 -14.67 19.07
N ALA A 115 8.71 -14.98 17.92
CA ALA A 115 7.96 -14.05 17.10
C ALA A 115 6.49 -14.50 17.01
N LEU A 116 5.60 -13.53 17.01
CA LEU A 116 4.16 -13.72 16.88
C LEU A 116 3.67 -12.96 15.65
N ALA A 117 2.86 -13.63 14.81
CA ALA A 117 2.22 -12.99 13.66
C ALA A 117 0.84 -12.48 14.10
N ILE A 118 0.72 -11.19 14.39
CA ILE A 118 -0.50 -10.58 14.90
C ILE A 118 -1.41 -10.20 13.73
N VAL A 119 -2.50 -10.96 13.55
CA VAL A 119 -3.48 -10.80 12.46
C VAL A 119 -4.70 -10.05 12.96
N ASP A 120 -5.13 -9.03 12.23
CA ASP A 120 -6.41 -8.37 12.42
C ASP A 120 -7.08 -8.06 11.08
N HIS A 121 -8.41 -8.03 11.12
CA HIS A 121 -9.24 -7.61 10.01
C HIS A 121 -9.74 -6.18 10.28
N LEU A 122 -9.45 -5.27 9.35
CA LEU A 122 -9.81 -3.86 9.41
C LEU A 122 -11.04 -3.60 8.53
N ASP A 123 -11.88 -2.70 9.01
CA ASP A 123 -13.05 -2.19 8.32
C ASP A 123 -13.02 -0.66 8.43
N ASP A 124 -13.05 0.04 7.31
CA ASP A 124 -13.03 1.50 7.22
C ASP A 124 -14.15 2.20 8.00
N GLY A 125 -15.25 1.49 8.28
CA GLY A 125 -16.39 1.97 9.07
C GLY A 125 -16.11 2.03 10.58
N LEU A 126 -15.15 1.25 11.09
CA LEU A 126 -14.76 1.27 12.50
C LEU A 126 -14.10 2.59 12.87
N SER A 127 -14.37 3.09 14.08
CA SER A 127 -13.56 4.16 14.66
C SER A 127 -12.20 3.64 15.14
N PHE A 128 -11.22 4.54 15.28
CA PHE A 128 -9.93 4.18 15.88
C PHE A 128 -10.07 3.54 17.26
N LYS A 129 -10.99 4.08 18.09
CA LYS A 129 -11.27 3.55 19.43
C LYS A 129 -11.81 2.12 19.39
N GLU A 130 -12.73 1.82 18.50
CA GLU A 130 -13.30 0.46 18.35
C GLU A 130 -12.21 -0.51 17.87
N PHE A 131 -11.41 -0.11 16.88
CA PHE A 131 -10.30 -0.92 16.42
C PHE A 131 -9.23 -1.11 17.49
N LEU A 132 -8.93 -0.09 18.28
CA LEU A 132 -7.99 -0.18 19.42
C LEU A 132 -8.43 -1.24 20.46
N LEU A 133 -9.73 -1.28 20.77
CA LEU A 133 -10.28 -2.28 21.69
C LEU A 133 -10.16 -3.70 21.10
N LYS A 134 -10.51 -3.88 19.83
CA LYS A 134 -10.35 -5.15 19.11
C LYS A 134 -8.89 -5.59 19.07
N GLN A 135 -7.97 -4.68 18.74
CA GLN A 135 -6.54 -4.93 18.74
C GLN A 135 -6.01 -5.36 20.11
N ARG A 136 -6.53 -4.75 21.18
CA ARG A 136 -6.18 -5.14 22.56
C ARG A 136 -6.56 -6.59 22.85
N GLU A 137 -7.74 -7.02 22.45
CA GLU A 137 -8.20 -8.41 22.61
C GLU A 137 -7.33 -9.38 21.80
N THR A 138 -7.03 -9.04 20.55
CA THR A 138 -6.12 -9.83 19.69
C THR A 138 -4.75 -10.00 20.35
N LEU A 139 -4.15 -8.92 20.86
CA LEU A 139 -2.85 -8.98 21.53
C LEU A 139 -2.88 -9.80 22.81
N LEU A 140 -3.93 -9.69 23.65
CA LEU A 140 -4.07 -10.51 24.85
C LEU A 140 -4.21 -11.98 24.50
N ALA A 141 -5.01 -12.34 23.50
CA ALA A 141 -5.15 -13.71 23.03
C ALA A 141 -3.83 -14.27 22.46
N ALA A 142 -3.08 -13.47 21.71
CA ALA A 142 -1.78 -13.85 21.17
C ALA A 142 -0.73 -14.08 22.27
N TYR A 143 -0.62 -13.15 23.23
CA TYR A 143 0.36 -13.29 24.33
C TYR A 143 0.04 -14.42 25.31
N SER A 144 -1.23 -14.78 25.47
CA SER A 144 -1.59 -15.96 26.26
C SER A 144 -1.16 -17.29 25.60
N ARG A 145 -0.80 -17.24 24.31
CA ARG A 145 -0.39 -18.39 23.46
C ARG A 145 0.97 -18.16 22.79
N GLN A 146 1.83 -17.40 23.43
CA GLN A 146 3.12 -16.99 22.85
C GLN A 146 4.21 -18.07 22.91
N ARG A 147 3.96 -19.22 23.57
CA ARG A 147 4.98 -20.25 23.79
C ARG A 147 5.18 -21.15 22.57
N TYR A 148 4.19 -21.24 21.67
CA TYR A 148 4.34 -22.04 20.47
C TYR A 148 5.44 -21.45 19.57
N PRO A 149 6.50 -22.24 19.23
CA PRO A 149 7.67 -21.72 18.54
C PRO A 149 7.34 -21.28 17.11
N PHE A 150 7.75 -20.07 16.73
CA PHE A 150 7.54 -19.50 15.39
C PHE A 150 8.09 -20.41 14.27
N ARG A 151 9.23 -21.08 14.50
CA ARG A 151 9.81 -22.00 13.52
C ARG A 151 8.89 -23.19 13.22
N LEU A 152 8.23 -23.75 14.24
CA LEU A 152 7.28 -24.85 14.07
C LEU A 152 6.01 -24.37 13.39
N LEU A 153 5.53 -23.19 13.75
CA LEU A 153 4.36 -22.57 13.11
C LEU A 153 4.54 -22.41 11.58
N ARG A 154 5.73 -21.99 11.15
CA ARG A 154 6.06 -21.90 9.71
C ARG A 154 5.95 -23.26 9.01
N ALA A 155 6.42 -24.32 9.65
CA ALA A 155 6.36 -25.68 9.11
C ALA A 155 4.91 -26.20 9.05
N ASP A 156 4.11 -25.95 10.10
CA ASP A 156 2.70 -26.36 10.16
C ASP A 156 1.85 -25.68 9.07
N LEU A 157 2.12 -24.41 8.78
CA LEU A 157 1.44 -23.65 7.71
C LEU A 157 1.96 -24.00 6.31
N LYS A 158 2.88 -24.96 6.18
CA LYS A 158 3.48 -25.40 4.91
C LYS A 158 4.13 -24.24 4.11
N HIS A 159 4.54 -23.20 4.81
CA HIS A 159 5.36 -22.17 4.20
C HIS A 159 6.80 -22.69 4.15
N PRO A 160 7.35 -23.00 2.96
CA PRO A 160 8.74 -23.45 2.84
C PRO A 160 9.66 -22.41 3.43
N GLU A 161 10.87 -22.82 3.81
CA GLU A 161 11.92 -21.85 4.16
C GLU A 161 12.04 -20.88 2.99
N ALA A 162 11.51 -19.69 3.17
CA ALA A 162 11.63 -18.66 2.15
C ALA A 162 13.09 -18.25 2.12
N GLU A 163 13.78 -18.58 1.04
CA GLU A 163 15.17 -18.13 0.81
C GLU A 163 15.29 -16.61 0.90
N SER A 164 14.16 -15.89 0.79
CA SER A 164 14.09 -14.44 0.67
C SER A 164 13.24 -13.73 1.74
N GLY A 165 13.17 -14.22 2.99
CA GLY A 165 12.53 -13.46 4.05
C GLY A 165 11.46 -14.18 4.89
N CYS A 166 10.75 -13.46 5.76
CA CYS A 166 9.68 -14.00 6.59
C CYS A 166 8.42 -14.25 5.76
N PRO A 167 7.82 -15.44 5.79
CA PRO A 167 6.61 -15.73 5.01
C PRO A 167 5.31 -15.23 5.66
N LEU A 168 5.33 -14.85 6.95
CA LEU A 168 4.12 -14.51 7.69
C LEU A 168 3.92 -13.00 7.90
N PHE A 169 4.99 -12.23 7.96
CA PHE A 169 4.97 -10.77 8.07
C PHE A 169 6.29 -10.18 7.55
N ASP A 170 6.24 -8.94 7.10
CA ASP A 170 7.41 -8.23 6.59
C ASP A 170 7.79 -7.03 7.46
N ILE A 171 6.85 -6.60 8.29
CA ILE A 171 7.02 -5.48 9.23
C ILE A 171 6.75 -6.00 10.64
N ALA A 172 7.64 -5.65 11.57
CA ALA A 172 7.51 -5.96 12.99
C ALA A 172 7.50 -4.68 13.83
N LEU A 173 6.84 -4.75 14.98
CA LEU A 173 6.76 -3.67 15.95
C LEU A 173 7.21 -4.16 17.34
N THR A 174 8.10 -3.41 17.97
CA THR A 174 8.64 -3.68 19.30
C THR A 174 8.43 -2.48 20.23
N LEU A 175 8.08 -2.73 21.48
CA LEU A 175 8.16 -1.76 22.58
C LEU A 175 9.01 -2.37 23.69
N ASN A 176 10.20 -1.85 23.93
CA ASN A 176 11.18 -2.45 24.82
C ASN A 176 10.74 -2.54 26.30
N ASP A 177 9.76 -1.70 26.71
CA ASP A 177 9.15 -1.75 28.04
C ASP A 177 8.50 -3.10 28.37
N ILE A 178 7.96 -3.82 27.38
CA ILE A 178 7.13 -5.00 27.59
C ILE A 178 7.57 -6.23 26.79
N HIS A 179 8.51 -6.08 25.87
CA HIS A 179 8.92 -7.16 24.98
C HIS A 179 10.32 -7.67 25.28
N HIS A 180 10.49 -8.94 24.97
CA HIS A 180 11.81 -9.53 24.75
C HIS A 180 12.37 -9.05 23.40
N ARG A 181 13.63 -9.40 23.14
CA ARG A 181 14.23 -9.19 21.83
C ARG A 181 13.40 -9.87 20.73
N MET A 182 13.26 -9.19 19.59
CA MET A 182 12.60 -9.78 18.42
C MET A 182 13.39 -10.98 17.88
N PHE A 183 12.67 -12.07 17.56
CA PHE A 183 13.24 -13.21 16.87
C PHE A 183 13.59 -12.83 15.43
N GLU A 184 14.78 -13.19 14.98
CA GLU A 184 15.21 -12.97 13.60
C GLU A 184 14.45 -13.90 12.64
N SER A 185 13.38 -13.37 12.07
CA SER A 185 12.46 -14.12 11.19
C SER A 185 12.68 -13.85 9.71
N GLY A 186 13.57 -12.92 9.35
CA GLY A 186 13.82 -12.49 7.97
C GLY A 186 12.83 -11.41 7.48
N HIS A 187 12.16 -10.68 8.37
CA HIS A 187 11.34 -9.53 8.03
C HIS A 187 12.20 -8.31 7.67
N ASN A 188 11.74 -7.48 6.72
CA ASN A 188 12.54 -6.41 6.17
C ASN A 188 12.48 -5.09 6.96
N ILE A 189 11.45 -4.86 7.77
CA ILE A 189 11.29 -3.62 8.54
C ILE A 189 10.98 -3.94 10.00
N GLU A 190 11.72 -3.34 10.94
CA GLU A 190 11.41 -3.38 12.37
C GLU A 190 11.30 -1.95 12.91
N MET A 191 10.14 -1.64 13.48
CA MET A 191 9.88 -0.39 14.21
C MET A 191 10.01 -0.69 15.70
N ALA A 192 11.03 -0.15 16.36
CA ALA A 192 11.28 -0.36 17.77
C ALA A 192 11.15 0.95 18.55
N PHE A 193 10.47 0.91 19.70
CA PHE A 193 10.20 2.06 20.55
C PHE A 193 10.69 1.83 21.97
N ASP A 194 11.23 2.91 22.56
CA ASP A 194 11.65 3.03 23.95
C ASP A 194 10.89 4.19 24.58
N ARG A 195 10.26 3.95 25.73
CA ARG A 195 9.58 4.99 26.47
C ARG A 195 10.55 5.67 27.43
N GLU A 196 10.73 6.95 27.28
CA GLU A 196 11.37 7.84 28.24
C GLU A 196 10.32 8.65 29.00
N ALA A 197 10.71 9.42 30.02
CA ALA A 197 9.76 10.10 30.91
C ALA A 197 8.77 11.01 30.17
N ASP A 198 9.24 11.79 29.18
CA ASP A 198 8.48 12.82 28.48
C ASP A 198 8.49 12.66 26.95
N ARG A 199 9.08 11.58 26.46
CA ARG A 199 9.17 11.27 25.04
C ARG A 199 9.16 9.76 24.80
N ILE A 200 8.81 9.38 23.58
CA ILE A 200 8.93 8.01 23.09
C ILE A 200 9.92 8.03 21.94
N LYS A 201 11.09 7.48 22.17
CA LYS A 201 12.10 7.31 21.13
C LYS A 201 11.77 6.12 20.28
N GLY A 202 11.86 6.27 18.98
CA GLY A 202 11.70 5.21 18.03
C GLY A 202 12.91 5.10 17.11
N ARG A 203 13.08 3.90 16.56
CA ARG A 203 13.97 3.65 15.44
C ARG A 203 13.29 2.69 14.48
N VAL A 204 13.59 2.85 13.21
CA VAL A 204 13.15 1.94 12.14
C VAL A 204 14.39 1.34 11.51
N GLU A 205 14.56 0.06 11.71
CA GLU A 205 15.61 -0.74 11.08
C GLU A 205 15.04 -1.39 9.83
N PHE A 206 15.71 -1.28 8.69
CA PHE A 206 15.20 -1.82 7.44
C PHE A 206 16.29 -2.37 6.52
N ASN A 207 15.86 -3.19 5.57
CA ASN A 207 16.74 -3.76 4.56
C ASN A 207 16.93 -2.76 3.41
N GLY A 208 18.07 -2.05 3.37
CA GLY A 208 18.41 -1.07 2.35
C GLY A 208 18.66 -1.65 0.95
N LYS A 209 18.69 -2.99 0.79
CA LYS A 209 18.68 -3.61 -0.53
C LYS A 209 17.28 -3.73 -1.14
N VAL A 210 16.25 -3.53 -0.33
CA VAL A 210 14.85 -3.67 -0.72
C VAL A 210 14.14 -2.34 -0.74
N PHE A 211 14.48 -1.44 0.19
CA PHE A 211 13.85 -0.14 0.36
C PHE A 211 14.87 1.00 0.31
N GLU A 212 14.50 2.07 -0.38
CA GLU A 212 15.21 3.34 -0.31
C GLU A 212 14.90 4.07 1.01
N PRO A 213 15.87 4.80 1.59
CA PRO A 213 15.66 5.57 2.82
C PRO A 213 14.47 6.53 2.72
N GLU A 214 14.27 7.18 1.57
CA GLU A 214 13.17 8.11 1.32
C GLU A 214 11.80 7.45 1.41
N THR A 215 11.68 6.18 1.01
CA THR A 215 10.46 5.40 1.15
C THR A 215 10.12 5.15 2.60
N ILE A 216 11.12 4.80 3.42
CA ILE A 216 10.93 4.58 4.86
C ILE A 216 10.69 5.89 5.60
N ILE A 217 11.38 7.00 5.26
CA ILE A 217 11.13 8.33 5.83
C ILE A 217 9.68 8.76 5.56
N ARG A 218 9.19 8.60 4.33
CA ARG A 218 7.80 8.93 3.97
C ARG A 218 6.80 8.05 4.72
N PHE A 219 7.04 6.75 4.78
CA PHE A 219 6.18 5.82 5.53
C PHE A 219 6.10 6.17 7.02
N THR A 220 7.22 6.47 7.66
CA THR A 220 7.27 6.88 9.07
C THR A 220 6.57 8.22 9.30
N GLY A 221 6.70 9.17 8.37
CA GLY A 221 5.96 10.42 8.39
C GLY A 221 4.44 10.20 8.35
N HIS A 222 3.98 9.33 7.46
CA HIS A 222 2.56 8.95 7.36
C HIS A 222 2.07 8.24 8.62
N PHE A 223 2.87 7.35 9.19
CA PHE A 223 2.56 6.69 10.46
C PHE A 223 2.39 7.72 11.60
N ILE A 224 3.30 8.70 11.73
CA ILE A 224 3.22 9.75 12.75
C ILE A 224 1.96 10.59 12.55
N ASN A 225 1.71 11.08 11.33
CA ASN A 225 0.55 11.91 11.03
C ASN A 225 -0.77 11.19 11.34
N LEU A 226 -0.86 9.91 10.94
CA LEU A 226 -2.01 9.07 11.22
C LEU A 226 -2.20 8.85 12.73
N LEU A 227 -1.13 8.52 13.44
CA LEU A 227 -1.16 8.33 14.90
C LEU A 227 -1.60 9.61 15.61
N GLU A 228 -1.06 10.77 15.22
CA GLU A 228 -1.43 12.07 15.78
C GLU A 228 -2.91 12.38 15.56
N ALA A 229 -3.41 12.20 14.35
CA ALA A 229 -4.81 12.43 14.03
C ALA A 229 -5.74 11.47 14.77
N ALA A 230 -5.37 10.19 14.88
CA ALA A 230 -6.12 9.17 15.60
C ALA A 230 -6.20 9.45 17.11
N VAL A 231 -5.08 9.86 17.72
CA VAL A 231 -5.03 10.20 19.15
C VAL A 231 -5.77 11.50 19.44
N ARG A 232 -5.77 12.47 18.51
CA ARG A 232 -6.53 13.72 18.61
C ARG A 232 -8.04 13.50 18.55
N ASN A 233 -8.49 12.59 17.71
CA ASN A 233 -9.90 12.21 17.55
C ASN A 233 -10.09 10.69 17.47
N PRO A 234 -10.10 9.98 18.62
CA PRO A 234 -10.27 8.51 18.62
C PRO A 234 -11.62 8.01 18.10
N GLY A 235 -12.62 8.89 17.97
CA GLY A 235 -13.92 8.58 17.36
C GLY A 235 -13.93 8.66 15.82
N ALA A 236 -12.83 9.12 15.20
CA ALA A 236 -12.75 9.19 13.73
C ALA A 236 -12.73 7.78 13.12
N ARG A 237 -13.43 7.62 12.00
CA ARG A 237 -13.44 6.37 11.24
C ARG A 237 -12.08 6.12 10.60
N ILE A 238 -11.63 4.87 10.59
CA ILE A 238 -10.33 4.44 10.05
C ILE A 238 -10.11 4.96 8.63
N GLY A 239 -11.10 4.82 7.76
CA GLY A 239 -11.03 5.28 6.38
C GLY A 239 -10.89 6.80 6.21
N SER A 240 -11.24 7.61 7.24
CA SER A 240 -11.20 9.07 7.19
C SER A 240 -10.02 9.71 7.93
N ILE A 241 -9.22 8.94 8.67
CA ILE A 241 -8.06 9.49 9.41
C ILE A 241 -7.02 10.02 8.41
N PRO A 242 -6.63 11.30 8.49
CA PRO A 242 -5.62 11.85 7.59
C PRO A 242 -4.26 11.21 7.83
N MET A 243 -3.56 10.88 6.75
CA MET A 243 -2.23 10.28 6.76
C MET A 243 -1.19 11.21 6.12
N LEU A 244 -1.59 11.97 5.11
CA LEU A 244 -0.71 12.90 4.40
C LEU A 244 -0.55 14.20 5.20
N ALA A 245 0.67 14.74 5.25
CA ALA A 245 0.90 16.11 5.69
C ALA A 245 0.23 17.10 4.73
N GLU A 246 -0.18 18.29 5.21
CA GLU A 246 -0.83 19.31 4.36
C GLU A 246 0.05 19.73 3.17
N ILE A 247 1.37 19.80 3.37
CA ILE A 247 2.34 20.10 2.29
C ILE A 247 2.30 19.00 1.21
N GLU A 248 2.31 17.74 1.62
CA GLU A 248 2.27 16.60 0.69
C GLU A 248 0.93 16.52 -0.03
N LYS A 249 -0.16 16.74 0.69
CA LYS A 249 -1.50 16.82 0.11
C LYS A 249 -1.62 17.94 -0.92
N HIS A 250 -1.07 19.12 -0.62
CA HIS A 250 -1.01 20.25 -1.55
C HIS A 250 -0.21 19.88 -2.81
N LYS A 251 0.94 19.25 -2.64
CA LYS A 251 1.78 18.80 -3.75
C LYS A 251 1.03 17.86 -4.69
N VAL A 252 0.36 16.83 -4.14
CA VAL A 252 -0.38 15.84 -4.94
C VAL A 252 -1.62 16.44 -5.60
N LEU A 253 -2.39 17.27 -4.87
CA LEU A 253 -3.68 17.78 -5.35
C LEU A 253 -3.57 19.05 -6.21
N VAL A 254 -2.54 19.85 -5.99
CA VAL A 254 -2.39 21.16 -6.64
C VAL A 254 -1.18 21.21 -7.57
N GLU A 255 0.04 21.02 -7.02
CA GLU A 255 1.27 21.20 -7.80
C GLU A 255 1.36 20.21 -8.97
N TRP A 256 1.12 18.91 -8.72
CA TRP A 256 1.16 17.87 -9.75
C TRP A 256 -0.01 17.96 -10.76
N ASN A 257 -1.06 18.70 -10.41
CA ASN A 257 -2.21 18.94 -11.26
C ASN A 257 -2.18 20.32 -11.92
N ASP A 258 -1.14 21.13 -11.69
CA ASP A 258 -0.99 22.41 -12.37
C ASP A 258 -0.51 22.22 -13.82
N SER A 259 -1.43 21.67 -14.59
CA SER A 259 -1.28 21.43 -16.04
C SER A 259 -1.91 22.53 -16.87
N ARG A 260 -2.02 23.75 -16.32
CA ARG A 260 -2.61 24.89 -17.03
C ARG A 260 -1.80 25.19 -18.29
N ALA A 261 -2.48 25.13 -19.43
CA ALA A 261 -1.95 25.56 -20.71
C ALA A 261 -2.89 26.59 -21.32
N GLU A 262 -2.33 27.57 -22.02
CA GLU A 262 -3.14 28.44 -22.82
C GLU A 262 -3.71 27.64 -24.01
N ILE A 263 -5.00 27.42 -23.98
CA ILE A 263 -5.72 26.75 -25.05
C ILE A 263 -6.42 27.83 -25.87
N PRO A 264 -6.31 27.83 -27.24
CA PRO A 264 -7.06 28.75 -28.09
C PRO A 264 -8.56 28.64 -27.79
N ARG A 265 -9.14 29.69 -27.19
CA ARG A 265 -10.56 29.70 -26.86
C ARG A 265 -11.36 29.93 -28.16
N GLY A 266 -12.39 29.11 -28.36
CA GLY A 266 -13.28 29.20 -29.53
C GLY A 266 -12.75 28.50 -30.80
N THR A 267 -11.65 27.74 -30.69
CA THR A 267 -11.13 26.95 -31.80
C THR A 267 -11.37 25.45 -31.51
N CYS A 268 -12.01 24.77 -32.45
CA CYS A 268 -12.26 23.34 -32.32
C CYS A 268 -11.03 22.51 -32.70
N VAL A 269 -10.96 21.25 -32.22
CA VAL A 269 -9.83 20.34 -32.50
C VAL A 269 -9.60 20.13 -34.00
N HIS A 270 -10.67 19.99 -34.79
CA HIS A 270 -10.56 19.82 -36.24
C HIS A 270 -10.04 21.08 -36.93
N GLU A 271 -10.31 22.28 -36.42
CA GLU A 271 -9.76 23.54 -36.99
C GLU A 271 -8.26 23.66 -36.71
N LEU A 272 -7.80 23.25 -35.53
CA LEU A 272 -6.36 23.16 -35.22
C LEU A 272 -5.65 22.15 -36.12
N PHE A 273 -6.29 21.03 -36.41
CA PHE A 273 -5.78 20.04 -37.34
C PHE A 273 -5.72 20.63 -38.79
N GLU A 274 -6.75 21.31 -39.24
CA GLU A 274 -6.79 21.97 -40.58
C GLU A 274 -5.67 23.00 -40.70
N ALA A 275 -5.48 23.82 -39.68
CA ALA A 275 -4.40 24.78 -39.65
C ALA A 275 -3.02 24.10 -39.73
N GLN A 276 -2.85 22.94 -39.07
CA GLN A 276 -1.61 22.15 -39.17
C GLN A 276 -1.45 21.53 -40.56
N ALA A 277 -2.53 20.99 -41.13
CA ALA A 277 -2.53 20.44 -42.49
C ALA A 277 -2.16 21.48 -43.55
N GLY A 278 -2.57 22.74 -43.36
CA GLY A 278 -2.16 23.86 -44.20
C GLY A 278 -0.70 24.25 -44.03
N ARG A 279 -0.15 24.15 -42.83
CA ARG A 279 1.26 24.51 -42.55
C ARG A 279 2.27 23.46 -43.02
N THR A 280 1.97 22.17 -42.81
CA THR A 280 2.89 21.07 -43.12
C THR A 280 2.16 19.92 -43.83
N PRO A 281 1.63 20.15 -45.07
CA PRO A 281 0.76 19.17 -45.75
C PRO A 281 1.45 17.82 -46.01
N GLU A 282 2.73 17.83 -46.34
CA GLU A 282 3.49 16.61 -46.67
C GLU A 282 4.09 15.90 -45.45
N ALA A 283 3.97 16.48 -44.24
CA ALA A 283 4.43 15.82 -43.04
C ALA A 283 3.56 14.60 -42.70
N LEU A 284 4.18 13.60 -42.08
CA LEU A 284 3.50 12.40 -41.60
C LEU A 284 2.50 12.77 -40.49
N ALA A 285 1.22 12.45 -40.68
CA ALA A 285 0.16 12.72 -39.71
C ALA A 285 -0.22 11.44 -38.91
N VAL A 286 -0.36 10.29 -39.58
CA VAL A 286 -0.76 9.04 -39.00
C VAL A 286 0.09 7.90 -39.54
N LYS A 287 0.52 7.01 -38.66
CA LYS A 287 1.17 5.75 -39.00
C LYS A 287 0.52 4.60 -38.22
N PHE A 288 0.10 3.57 -38.92
CA PHE A 288 -0.38 2.32 -38.36
C PHE A 288 0.17 1.18 -39.19
N GLU A 289 0.98 0.33 -38.55
CA GLU A 289 1.73 -0.76 -39.20
C GLU A 289 2.52 -0.27 -40.44
N ASN A 290 2.18 -0.74 -41.62
CA ASN A 290 2.79 -0.35 -42.91
C ASN A 290 2.03 0.76 -43.66
N GLN A 291 0.95 1.25 -43.07
CA GLN A 291 0.15 2.34 -43.65
C GLN A 291 0.53 3.69 -43.05
N THR A 292 0.68 4.67 -43.89
CA THR A 292 0.96 6.05 -43.47
C THR A 292 0.04 7.02 -44.24
N LEU A 293 -0.33 8.11 -43.55
CA LEU A 293 -1.04 9.24 -44.15
C LEU A 293 -0.31 10.51 -43.81
N THR A 294 -0.11 11.38 -44.81
CA THR A 294 0.30 12.76 -44.61
C THR A 294 -0.87 13.60 -44.08
N TYR A 295 -0.57 14.79 -43.54
CA TYR A 295 -1.61 15.73 -43.14
C TYR A 295 -2.57 16.09 -44.29
N ARG A 296 -2.06 16.23 -45.50
CA ARG A 296 -2.86 16.45 -46.69
C ARG A 296 -3.83 15.30 -46.94
N GLU A 297 -3.31 14.08 -47.03
CA GLU A 297 -4.10 12.89 -47.35
C GLU A 297 -5.19 12.62 -46.30
N LEU A 298 -4.82 12.76 -44.98
CA LEU A 298 -5.77 12.62 -43.89
C LEU A 298 -6.87 13.68 -43.97
N ASN A 299 -6.50 14.95 -44.24
CA ASN A 299 -7.45 16.05 -44.36
C ASN A 299 -8.42 15.85 -45.52
N GLU A 300 -7.93 15.44 -46.70
CA GLU A 300 -8.76 15.16 -47.86
C GLU A 300 -9.72 14.01 -47.65
N LYS A 301 -9.25 12.90 -47.05
CA LYS A 301 -10.11 11.76 -46.72
C LYS A 301 -11.17 12.14 -45.67
N ALA A 302 -10.79 12.85 -44.60
CA ALA A 302 -11.71 13.32 -43.59
C ALA A 302 -12.75 14.31 -44.16
N ASN A 303 -12.37 15.22 -45.03
CA ASN A 303 -13.29 16.17 -45.69
C ASN A 303 -14.34 15.43 -46.56
N ARG A 304 -13.91 14.43 -47.34
CA ARG A 304 -14.84 13.66 -48.18
C ARG A 304 -15.87 12.93 -47.32
N LEU A 305 -15.43 12.30 -46.25
CA LEU A 305 -16.33 11.60 -45.34
C LEU A 305 -17.22 12.57 -44.55
N ALA A 306 -16.71 13.72 -44.11
CA ALA A 306 -17.49 14.76 -43.44
C ALA A 306 -18.62 15.28 -44.33
N HIS A 307 -18.34 15.57 -45.59
CA HIS A 307 -19.35 16.00 -46.57
C HIS A 307 -20.41 14.92 -46.80
N HIS A 308 -20.04 13.64 -46.81
CA HIS A 308 -21.01 12.54 -46.90
C HIS A 308 -21.91 12.50 -45.68
N LEU A 309 -21.33 12.59 -44.46
CA LEU A 309 -22.11 12.62 -43.21
C LEU A 309 -23.09 13.80 -43.18
N ILE A 310 -22.64 15.00 -43.55
CA ILE A 310 -23.49 16.20 -43.61
C ILE A 310 -24.65 15.98 -44.60
N LYS A 311 -24.41 15.44 -45.80
CA LYS A 311 -25.45 15.12 -46.77
C LYS A 311 -26.45 14.07 -46.24
N SER A 312 -26.01 13.23 -45.32
CA SER A 312 -26.86 12.24 -44.63
C SER A 312 -27.62 12.82 -43.44
N GLY A 313 -27.52 14.14 -43.17
CA GLY A 313 -28.24 14.80 -42.08
C GLY A 313 -27.47 14.87 -40.76
N VAL A 314 -26.18 14.50 -40.74
CA VAL A 314 -25.34 14.60 -39.56
C VAL A 314 -24.87 16.05 -39.37
N GLY A 315 -24.95 16.59 -38.16
CA GLY A 315 -24.55 17.96 -37.82
C GLY A 315 -24.45 18.15 -36.30
N PRO A 316 -24.45 19.41 -35.83
CA PRO A 316 -24.41 19.73 -34.41
C PRO A 316 -25.47 18.95 -33.60
N GLU A 317 -25.12 18.57 -32.38
CA GLU A 317 -25.96 17.76 -31.45
C GLU A 317 -26.27 16.34 -31.95
N THR A 318 -25.69 15.90 -33.08
CA THR A 318 -25.84 14.53 -33.58
C THR A 318 -24.72 13.64 -32.98
N ILE A 319 -25.07 12.44 -32.51
CA ILE A 319 -24.10 11.44 -32.06
C ILE A 319 -23.94 10.40 -33.18
N VAL A 320 -22.70 10.20 -33.63
CA VAL A 320 -22.33 9.18 -34.63
C VAL A 320 -21.60 8.05 -33.97
N ALA A 321 -22.20 6.86 -34.00
CA ALA A 321 -21.55 5.66 -33.48
C ALA A 321 -20.38 5.24 -34.38
N LEU A 322 -19.24 4.92 -33.77
CA LEU A 322 -18.01 4.56 -34.45
C LEU A 322 -17.55 3.18 -33.96
N SER A 323 -17.76 2.15 -34.79
CA SER A 323 -17.35 0.76 -34.54
C SER A 323 -16.33 0.34 -35.59
N ILE A 324 -15.05 0.64 -35.35
CA ILE A 324 -13.93 0.39 -36.27
C ILE A 324 -12.71 -0.05 -35.47
N ASP A 325 -12.05 -1.11 -35.92
CA ASP A 325 -10.77 -1.54 -35.39
C ASP A 325 -9.69 -0.47 -35.54
N ARG A 326 -8.62 -0.59 -34.77
CA ARG A 326 -7.46 0.32 -34.86
C ARG A 326 -6.91 0.29 -36.29
N SER A 327 -6.94 1.45 -36.94
CA SER A 327 -6.52 1.62 -38.33
C SER A 327 -6.32 3.12 -38.65
N THR A 328 -5.75 3.42 -39.83
CA THR A 328 -5.73 4.80 -40.36
C THR A 328 -7.14 5.31 -40.59
N ASP A 329 -8.09 4.44 -40.96
CA ASP A 329 -9.49 4.81 -41.22
C ASP A 329 -10.25 5.19 -39.94
N LEU A 330 -9.89 4.67 -38.78
CA LEU A 330 -10.41 5.12 -37.49
C LEU A 330 -10.14 6.63 -37.30
N ILE A 331 -8.92 7.09 -37.58
CA ILE A 331 -8.55 8.51 -37.44
C ILE A 331 -9.26 9.38 -38.49
N VAL A 332 -9.38 8.87 -39.73
CA VAL A 332 -10.17 9.55 -40.79
C VAL A 332 -11.61 9.74 -40.32
N ALA A 333 -12.23 8.70 -39.78
CA ALA A 333 -13.62 8.73 -39.31
C ALA A 333 -13.81 9.70 -38.13
N LEU A 334 -12.92 9.67 -37.12
CA LEU A 334 -12.95 10.62 -36.02
C LEU A 334 -12.89 12.08 -36.48
N MET A 335 -11.92 12.37 -37.34
CA MET A 335 -11.77 13.73 -37.90
C MET A 335 -12.98 14.15 -38.74
N ALA A 336 -13.54 13.23 -39.51
CA ALA A 336 -14.72 13.50 -40.34
C ALA A 336 -15.98 13.81 -39.51
N ILE A 337 -16.20 13.06 -38.42
CA ILE A 337 -17.32 13.31 -37.51
C ILE A 337 -17.17 14.69 -36.85
N LEU A 338 -15.99 15.03 -36.35
CA LEU A 338 -15.72 16.35 -35.75
C LEU A 338 -15.90 17.48 -36.78
N LYS A 339 -15.45 17.29 -38.03
CA LYS A 339 -15.63 18.25 -39.12
C LYS A 339 -17.10 18.44 -39.55
N SER A 340 -17.94 17.44 -39.36
CA SER A 340 -19.39 17.55 -39.58
C SER A 340 -20.13 18.33 -38.49
N GLY A 341 -19.44 18.69 -37.40
CA GLY A 341 -20.01 19.35 -36.22
C GLY A 341 -20.62 18.37 -35.20
N ALA A 342 -20.54 17.06 -35.46
CA ALA A 342 -21.14 16.03 -34.64
C ALA A 342 -20.19 15.53 -33.54
N ALA A 343 -20.74 14.81 -32.56
CA ALA A 343 -20.00 14.06 -31.57
C ALA A 343 -19.87 12.58 -31.95
N TYR A 344 -18.75 11.92 -31.62
CA TYR A 344 -18.59 10.49 -31.85
C TYR A 344 -18.84 9.69 -30.58
N LEU A 345 -19.38 8.50 -30.73
CA LEU A 345 -19.54 7.48 -29.69
C LEU A 345 -18.72 6.24 -30.08
N PRO A 346 -17.59 5.96 -29.45
CA PRO A 346 -16.83 4.77 -29.77
C PRO A 346 -17.55 3.52 -29.24
N LEU A 347 -17.69 2.52 -30.11
CA LEU A 347 -18.23 1.20 -29.77
C LEU A 347 -17.14 0.16 -30.02
N ASP A 348 -16.99 -0.77 -29.10
CA ASP A 348 -16.09 -1.89 -29.27
C ASP A 348 -16.57 -2.79 -30.41
N PRO A 349 -15.76 -3.06 -31.43
CA PRO A 349 -16.16 -3.93 -32.53
C PRO A 349 -16.18 -5.42 -32.19
N SER A 350 -15.65 -5.87 -31.01
CA SER A 350 -15.60 -7.25 -30.53
C SER A 350 -16.87 -7.70 -29.83
#